data_ab06a8a06ca5d5bf46d90b60a0d28cca
#
_entry.id   ab06a8a06ca5d5bf46d90b60a0d28cca
#
_cell.length_a   1.000
_cell.length_b   1.000
_cell.length_c   1.000
_cell.angle_alpha   90.00
_cell.angle_beta   90.00
_cell.angle_gamma   90.00
#
_symmetry.space_group_name_H-M   'P 1'
#
loop_
_entity.id
_entity.type
_entity.pdbx_description
1 polymer ?
#
loop_
_entity_poly.entity_id
_entity_poly.type
_entity_poly.pdbx_seq_one_letter_code
_entity_poly.pdbx_strand_id
1 'polypeptide(L)'
;MLSGAVIEGTEHWAFKDDVKLFLWNKKRALNTNHQGTILFVHGSSWCSQPTFDLHVEGRPWSSVMDFFTSKGYDTWCFDNEGYGRSDKHRDINFGVENGAQDIVAVTDYILKQDSIKQVLLYGISSGALKSALFTQWHPDRVSRLALDAFVWTGEGSPTLVERKKMLPKLVGVNRRPFNREVIQSVFDRDRPGTADQKMIDAFADASLALDDSVPTGTYIDMCTKLPLIDPLKITVPTIIMRGEFDGIAGVDDLIEFFRRLPNTDKHFAVMPGVAHASFQQTNYLLVYDVLYSFFHQYPAEFLAQ
;
A
#
# COMPACT_ATOMS: atom_id res chain seq x y z
N MET A 1 1.57 17.60 -23.75
CA MET A 1 2.37 17.44 -22.52
C MET A 1 1.37 17.36 -21.37
N LEU A 2 1.28 16.23 -20.70
CA LEU A 2 0.43 16.06 -19.51
C LEU A 2 1.18 16.66 -18.31
N SER A 3 1.02 17.95 -18.07
CA SER A 3 1.42 18.53 -16.80
C SER A 3 0.37 18.11 -15.78
N GLY A 4 0.68 17.14 -14.94
CA GLY A 4 -0.17 16.82 -13.81
C GLY A 4 -0.29 18.04 -12.91
N ALA A 5 -1.50 18.56 -12.73
CA ALA A 5 -1.73 19.63 -11.78
C ALA A 5 -1.56 19.07 -10.36
N VAL A 6 -0.82 19.77 -9.52
CA VAL A 6 -0.75 19.51 -8.08
C VAL A 6 -2.11 19.86 -7.48
N ILE A 7 -2.75 18.90 -6.82
CA ILE A 7 -4.02 19.09 -6.14
C ILE A 7 -3.73 19.30 -4.65
N GLU A 8 -4.29 20.36 -4.07
CA GLU A 8 -4.13 20.60 -2.63
C GLU A 8 -4.80 19.49 -1.81
N GLY A 9 -4.11 19.08 -0.75
CA GLY A 9 -4.62 18.11 0.19
C GLY A 9 -5.04 18.74 1.52
N THR A 10 -5.71 17.96 2.35
CA THR A 10 -6.18 18.36 3.67
C THR A 10 -5.75 17.34 4.71
N GLU A 11 -5.28 17.84 5.86
CA GLU A 11 -4.89 17.01 7.01
C GLU A 11 -6.12 16.63 7.83
N HIS A 12 -6.15 15.36 8.26
CA HIS A 12 -7.17 14.84 9.16
C HIS A 12 -6.53 13.93 10.21
N TRP A 13 -7.32 13.59 11.22
CA TRP A 13 -6.88 12.74 12.32
C TRP A 13 -7.97 11.77 12.72
N ALA A 14 -7.62 10.50 12.77
CA ALA A 14 -8.44 9.45 13.37
C ALA A 14 -7.82 9.01 14.70
N PHE A 15 -8.60 8.34 15.53
CA PHE A 15 -8.14 7.82 16.81
C PHE A 15 -8.42 6.32 16.90
N LYS A 16 -7.40 5.57 17.25
CA LYS A 16 -7.48 4.17 17.68
C LYS A 16 -7.18 4.15 19.18
N ASP A 17 -8.22 4.12 20.00
CA ASP A 17 -8.13 4.37 21.45
C ASP A 17 -7.42 5.70 21.72
N ASP A 18 -6.27 5.68 22.41
CA ASP A 18 -5.42 6.84 22.71
C ASP A 18 -4.39 7.17 21.62
N VAL A 19 -4.32 6.37 20.55
CA VAL A 19 -3.37 6.57 19.45
C VAL A 19 -3.95 7.47 18.40
N LYS A 20 -3.28 8.58 18.10
CA LYS A 20 -3.64 9.53 17.05
C LYS A 20 -2.99 9.13 15.74
N LEU A 21 -3.81 8.90 14.71
CA LEU A 21 -3.38 8.52 13.37
C LEU A 21 -3.55 9.71 12.42
N PHE A 22 -2.49 10.03 11.68
CA PHE A 22 -2.49 11.06 10.66
C PHE A 22 -3.11 10.54 9.36
N LEU A 23 -4.01 11.33 8.77
CA LEU A 23 -4.59 11.08 7.45
C LEU A 23 -4.38 12.29 6.53
N TRP A 24 -4.19 12.01 5.27
CA TRP A 24 -4.09 12.99 4.20
C TRP A 24 -5.13 12.72 3.13
N ASN A 25 -5.88 13.74 2.74
CA ASN A 25 -6.99 13.64 1.79
C ASN A 25 -6.84 14.62 0.63
N LYS A 26 -7.14 14.14 -0.58
CA LYS A 26 -7.34 15.00 -1.76
C LYS A 26 -8.73 14.76 -2.33
N LYS A 27 -9.47 15.83 -2.55
CA LYS A 27 -10.83 15.79 -3.09
C LYS A 27 -10.85 16.13 -4.57
N ARG A 28 -11.62 15.36 -5.34
CA ARG A 28 -11.91 15.66 -6.73
C ARG A 28 -12.55 17.06 -6.88
N ALA A 29 -12.44 17.65 -8.05
CA ALA A 29 -13.14 18.91 -8.34
C ALA A 29 -14.68 18.71 -8.24
N LEU A 30 -15.38 19.69 -7.70
CA LEU A 30 -16.84 19.62 -7.44
C LEU A 30 -17.68 19.35 -8.70
N ASN A 31 -17.18 19.74 -9.86
CA ASN A 31 -17.84 19.53 -11.17
C ASN A 31 -17.50 18.17 -11.82
N THR A 32 -16.76 17.32 -11.14
CA THR A 32 -16.38 15.99 -11.62
C THR A 32 -17.26 14.92 -10.98
N ASN A 33 -17.75 13.95 -11.78
CA ASN A 33 -18.51 12.83 -11.25
C ASN A 33 -17.68 12.03 -10.25
N HIS A 34 -18.27 11.69 -9.11
CA HIS A 34 -17.62 10.87 -8.08
C HIS A 34 -17.51 9.42 -8.56
N GLN A 35 -16.29 8.96 -8.75
CA GLN A 35 -15.99 7.58 -9.18
C GLN A 35 -15.78 6.61 -8.00
N GLY A 36 -15.61 7.14 -6.79
CA GLY A 36 -15.37 6.38 -5.57
C GLY A 36 -14.34 7.04 -4.67
N THR A 37 -14.14 6.47 -3.49
CA THR A 37 -13.12 6.91 -2.53
C THR A 37 -12.05 5.84 -2.39
N ILE A 38 -10.79 6.18 -2.63
CA ILE A 38 -9.65 5.27 -2.55
C ILE A 38 -8.91 5.50 -1.23
N LEU A 39 -8.64 4.43 -0.49
CA LEU A 39 -7.73 4.43 0.66
C LEU A 39 -6.44 3.69 0.31
N PHE A 40 -5.31 4.40 0.39
CA PHE A 40 -3.96 3.89 0.17
C PHE A 40 -3.27 3.52 1.48
N VAL A 41 -2.73 2.29 1.58
CA VAL A 41 -2.07 1.74 2.77
C VAL A 41 -0.61 1.43 2.48
N HIS A 42 0.30 2.12 3.20
CA HIS A 42 1.74 2.01 3.01
C HIS A 42 2.36 0.72 3.59
N GLY A 43 3.55 0.38 3.10
CA GLY A 43 4.34 -0.78 3.52
C GLY A 43 5.08 -0.60 4.86
N SER A 44 6.18 -1.38 5.03
CA SER A 44 6.91 -1.51 6.30
C SER A 44 8.03 -0.49 6.49
N SER A 45 8.45 0.19 5.44
CA SER A 45 9.73 0.90 5.47
C SER A 45 9.61 2.41 5.38
N TRP A 46 8.44 2.95 5.07
CA TRP A 46 8.18 4.38 4.93
C TRP A 46 6.71 4.71 5.10
N CYS A 47 6.43 5.98 5.41
CA CYS A 47 5.09 6.51 5.67
C CYS A 47 4.32 6.85 4.37
N SER A 48 3.11 7.36 4.53
CA SER A 48 2.14 7.46 3.44
C SER A 48 2.42 8.55 2.41
N GLN A 49 2.68 9.80 2.83
CA GLN A 49 2.82 10.90 1.87
C GLN A 49 3.98 10.72 0.89
N PRO A 50 5.22 10.36 1.31
CA PRO A 50 6.28 10.04 0.36
C PRO A 50 5.92 8.90 -0.58
N THR A 51 5.11 7.95 -0.12
CA THR A 51 4.70 6.78 -0.93
C THR A 51 3.65 7.15 -1.97
N PHE A 52 2.66 8.00 -1.62
CA PHE A 52 1.46 8.18 -2.43
C PHE A 52 1.26 9.60 -2.96
N ASP A 53 1.90 10.60 -2.35
CA ASP A 53 1.72 12.02 -2.70
C ASP A 53 3.06 12.77 -2.82
N LEU A 54 4.05 12.14 -3.45
CA LEU A 54 5.34 12.77 -3.70
C LEU A 54 5.34 13.51 -5.04
N HIS A 55 5.77 14.78 -5.02
CA HIS A 55 5.96 15.58 -6.22
C HIS A 55 7.43 15.63 -6.61
N VAL A 56 7.74 15.14 -7.81
CA VAL A 56 9.10 15.11 -8.35
C VAL A 56 9.14 15.92 -9.65
N GLU A 57 9.99 16.93 -9.68
CA GLU A 57 10.15 17.80 -10.86
C GLU A 57 10.55 16.99 -12.10
N GLY A 58 9.86 17.22 -13.21
CA GLY A 58 10.10 16.51 -14.47
C GLY A 58 9.46 15.12 -14.54
N ARG A 59 8.70 14.70 -13.50
CA ARG A 59 7.97 13.44 -13.46
C ARG A 59 6.45 13.71 -13.39
N PRO A 60 5.75 13.78 -14.53
CA PRO A 60 4.30 14.03 -14.57
C PRO A 60 3.54 12.99 -13.75
N TRP A 61 2.54 13.42 -12.97
CA TRP A 61 1.75 12.51 -12.14
C TRP A 61 2.58 11.67 -11.16
N SER A 62 3.70 12.21 -10.63
CA SER A 62 4.50 11.51 -9.63
C SER A 62 3.72 11.23 -8.33
N SER A 63 2.67 11.99 -8.05
CA SER A 63 1.67 11.69 -7.03
C SER A 63 0.56 10.80 -7.62
N VAL A 64 0.43 9.57 -7.11
CA VAL A 64 -0.69 8.70 -7.46
C VAL A 64 -2.02 9.27 -6.97
N MET A 65 -2.02 9.99 -5.85
CA MET A 65 -3.22 10.65 -5.34
C MET A 65 -3.70 11.73 -6.32
N ASP A 66 -2.81 12.57 -6.87
CA ASP A 66 -3.19 13.56 -7.89
C ASP A 66 -3.74 12.91 -9.16
N PHE A 67 -3.11 11.82 -9.60
CA PHE A 67 -3.59 11.09 -10.77
C PHE A 67 -5.03 10.61 -10.59
N PHE A 68 -5.32 9.89 -9.50
CA PHE A 68 -6.68 9.38 -9.26
C PHE A 68 -7.68 10.50 -8.95
N THR A 69 -7.27 11.54 -8.23
CA THR A 69 -8.12 12.68 -7.93
C THR A 69 -8.52 13.41 -9.22
N SER A 70 -7.61 13.55 -10.19
CA SER A 70 -7.91 14.11 -11.51
C SER A 70 -8.91 13.27 -12.33
N LYS A 71 -9.02 11.97 -12.00
CA LYS A 71 -9.97 11.02 -12.62
C LYS A 71 -11.33 10.96 -11.94
N GLY A 72 -11.57 11.78 -10.91
CA GLY A 72 -12.85 11.85 -10.22
C GLY A 72 -12.96 11.01 -8.95
N TYR A 73 -11.86 10.49 -8.44
CA TYR A 73 -11.84 9.81 -7.14
C TYR A 73 -11.53 10.81 -6.01
N ASP A 74 -12.10 10.59 -4.84
CA ASP A 74 -11.57 11.15 -3.62
C ASP A 74 -10.47 10.20 -3.10
N THR A 75 -9.30 10.71 -2.73
CA THR A 75 -8.16 9.88 -2.34
C THR A 75 -7.73 10.17 -0.91
N TRP A 76 -7.46 9.11 -0.17
CA TRP A 76 -6.97 9.13 1.20
C TRP A 76 -5.71 8.28 1.32
N CYS A 77 -4.77 8.74 2.10
CA CYS A 77 -3.73 7.91 2.69
C CYS A 77 -3.57 8.23 4.17
N PHE A 78 -2.91 7.37 4.91
CA PHE A 78 -2.67 7.58 6.34
C PHE A 78 -1.34 6.97 6.75
N ASP A 79 -0.77 7.50 7.82
CA ASP A 79 0.39 6.91 8.47
C ASP A 79 -0.08 5.90 9.51
N ASN A 80 0.40 4.65 9.41
CA ASN A 80 0.20 3.67 10.48
C ASN A 80 0.85 4.17 11.77
N GLU A 81 0.37 3.70 12.92
CA GLU A 81 1.03 3.94 14.21
C GLU A 81 2.53 3.61 14.14
N GLY A 82 3.34 4.50 14.65
CA GLY A 82 4.80 4.37 14.64
C GLY A 82 5.48 4.93 13.39
N TYR A 83 4.74 5.48 12.42
CA TYR A 83 5.25 6.06 11.18
C TYR A 83 4.83 7.52 11.00
N GLY A 84 5.64 8.26 10.25
CA GLY A 84 5.32 9.59 9.76
C GLY A 84 4.85 10.55 10.85
N ARG A 85 3.66 11.08 10.69
CA ARG A 85 3.03 12.03 11.63
C ARG A 85 2.09 11.37 12.63
N SER A 86 1.82 10.07 12.52
CA SER A 86 1.08 9.32 13.53
C SER A 86 1.87 9.15 14.81
N ASP A 87 1.18 8.88 15.91
CA ASP A 87 1.80 8.66 17.20
C ASP A 87 2.85 7.55 17.18
N LYS A 88 3.96 7.80 17.90
CA LYS A 88 5.12 6.90 18.02
C LYS A 88 5.47 6.62 19.49
N HIS A 89 4.55 6.97 20.41
CA HIS A 89 4.87 6.97 21.86
C HIS A 89 4.79 5.59 22.50
N ARG A 90 4.05 4.65 21.91
CA ARG A 90 3.95 3.31 22.47
C ARG A 90 5.18 2.48 22.11
N ASP A 91 5.79 1.85 23.12
CA ASP A 91 6.91 0.93 22.92
C ASP A 91 6.39 -0.47 22.55
N ILE A 92 5.82 -0.59 21.37
CA ILE A 92 5.30 -1.85 20.82
C ILE A 92 6.04 -2.25 19.55
N ASN A 93 6.09 -3.56 19.31
CA ASN A 93 6.51 -4.08 18.03
C ASN A 93 5.31 -4.12 17.09
N PHE A 94 5.11 -3.05 16.31
CA PHE A 94 3.99 -2.87 15.42
C PHE A 94 3.99 -3.93 14.30
N GLY A 95 3.05 -4.89 14.34
CA GLY A 95 2.90 -5.97 13.38
C GLY A 95 1.82 -5.71 12.33
N VAL A 96 1.53 -6.74 11.52
CA VAL A 96 0.49 -6.68 10.47
C VAL A 96 -0.90 -6.49 11.09
N GLU A 97 -1.19 -7.17 12.19
CA GLU A 97 -2.48 -7.05 12.88
C GLU A 97 -2.73 -5.64 13.43
N ASN A 98 -1.70 -5.02 14.04
CA ASN A 98 -1.81 -3.63 14.48
C ASN A 98 -2.16 -2.69 13.33
N GLY A 99 -1.54 -2.91 12.15
CA GLY A 99 -1.85 -2.11 10.96
C GLY A 99 -3.26 -2.35 10.41
N ALA A 100 -3.78 -3.56 10.51
CA ALA A 100 -5.17 -3.85 10.15
C ALA A 100 -6.15 -3.14 11.12
N GLN A 101 -5.81 -3.06 12.42
CA GLN A 101 -6.57 -2.28 13.42
C GLN A 101 -6.51 -0.78 13.13
N ASP A 102 -5.37 -0.25 12.66
CA ASP A 102 -5.30 1.15 12.21
C ASP A 102 -6.26 1.40 11.05
N ILE A 103 -6.35 0.47 10.07
CA ILE A 103 -7.30 0.59 8.96
C ILE A 103 -8.75 0.61 9.47
N VAL A 104 -9.09 -0.13 10.52
CA VAL A 104 -10.43 -0.06 11.13
C VAL A 104 -10.73 1.38 11.59
N ALA A 105 -9.87 1.98 12.40
CA ALA A 105 -10.07 3.34 12.91
C ALA A 105 -10.10 4.39 11.79
N VAL A 106 -9.22 4.26 10.79
CA VAL A 106 -9.14 5.15 9.63
C VAL A 106 -10.39 5.03 8.78
N THR A 107 -10.87 3.82 8.49
CA THR A 107 -12.10 3.63 7.71
C THR A 107 -13.32 4.11 8.45
N ASP A 108 -13.44 3.90 9.77
CA ASP A 108 -14.55 4.47 10.57
C ASP A 108 -14.62 6.00 10.43
N TYR A 109 -13.45 6.67 10.43
CA TYR A 109 -13.36 8.11 10.20
C TYR A 109 -13.80 8.49 8.78
N ILE A 110 -13.23 7.85 7.74
CA ILE A 110 -13.48 8.18 6.33
C ILE A 110 -14.93 7.93 5.93
N LEU A 111 -15.49 6.77 6.31
CA LEU A 111 -16.87 6.41 5.98
C LEU A 111 -17.87 7.42 6.54
N LYS A 112 -17.60 7.91 7.76
CA LYS A 112 -18.42 8.95 8.40
C LYS A 112 -18.19 10.32 7.74
N GLN A 113 -16.93 10.70 7.51
CA GLN A 113 -16.54 12.01 6.96
C GLN A 113 -17.09 12.22 5.55
N ASP A 114 -17.02 11.20 4.70
CA ASP A 114 -17.44 11.24 3.30
C ASP A 114 -18.88 10.76 3.08
N SER A 115 -19.57 10.31 4.14
CA SER A 115 -20.95 9.76 4.08
C SER A 115 -21.06 8.60 3.07
N ILE A 116 -20.07 7.72 3.04
CA ILE A 116 -19.99 6.55 2.17
C ILE A 116 -20.05 5.25 3.00
N LYS A 117 -20.27 4.12 2.33
CA LYS A 117 -20.34 2.80 3.00
C LYS A 117 -19.09 1.97 2.81
N GLN A 118 -18.36 2.18 1.72
CA GLN A 118 -17.23 1.36 1.31
C GLN A 118 -16.14 2.23 0.68
N VAL A 119 -14.91 1.76 0.78
CA VAL A 119 -13.75 2.32 0.08
C VAL A 119 -13.23 1.34 -0.98
N LEU A 120 -12.57 1.86 -1.99
CA LEU A 120 -11.63 1.14 -2.84
C LEU A 120 -10.33 1.06 -2.05
N LEU A 121 -9.85 -0.13 -1.73
CA LEU A 121 -8.71 -0.31 -0.84
C LEU A 121 -7.48 -0.76 -1.62
N TYR A 122 -6.40 -0.01 -1.52
CA TYR A 122 -5.09 -0.35 -2.06
C TYR A 122 -4.07 -0.52 -0.94
N GLY A 123 -3.32 -1.61 -0.98
CA GLY A 123 -2.18 -1.82 -0.08
C GLY A 123 -0.95 -2.29 -0.83
N ILE A 124 0.22 -1.78 -0.42
CA ILE A 124 1.52 -2.19 -0.99
C ILE A 124 2.38 -2.90 0.05
N SER A 125 3.03 -4.01 -0.33
CA SER A 125 3.96 -4.75 0.53
C SER A 125 3.27 -5.23 1.82
N SER A 126 3.78 -4.89 3.01
CA SER A 126 3.04 -5.16 4.26
C SER A 126 1.72 -4.39 4.36
N GLY A 127 1.56 -3.31 3.62
CA GLY A 127 0.27 -2.64 3.47
C GLY A 127 -0.76 -3.53 2.78
N ALA A 128 -0.34 -4.36 1.82
CA ALA A 128 -1.20 -5.36 1.20
C ALA A 128 -1.64 -6.45 2.21
N LEU A 129 -0.74 -6.91 3.08
CA LEU A 129 -1.08 -7.84 4.17
C LEU A 129 -2.08 -7.22 5.15
N LYS A 130 -1.85 -5.97 5.58
CA LYS A 130 -2.75 -5.23 6.48
C LYS A 130 -4.13 -5.04 5.84
N SER A 131 -4.17 -4.64 4.56
CA SER A 131 -5.41 -4.44 3.80
C SER A 131 -6.18 -5.74 3.59
N ALA A 132 -5.50 -6.85 3.29
CA ALA A 132 -6.11 -8.15 3.14
C ALA A 132 -6.68 -8.67 4.49
N LEU A 133 -5.93 -8.49 5.58
CA LEU A 133 -6.39 -8.88 6.92
C LEU A 133 -7.60 -8.05 7.37
N PHE A 134 -7.56 -6.73 7.16
CA PHE A 134 -8.71 -5.85 7.38
C PHE A 134 -9.94 -6.29 6.56
N THR A 135 -9.73 -6.62 5.28
CA THR A 135 -10.84 -7.06 4.40
C THR A 135 -11.44 -8.38 4.85
N GLN A 136 -10.65 -9.30 5.43
CA GLN A 136 -11.21 -10.51 6.05
C GLN A 136 -12.15 -10.19 7.23
N TRP A 137 -11.83 -9.16 8.02
CA TRP A 137 -12.63 -8.77 9.17
C TRP A 137 -13.85 -7.95 8.79
N HIS A 138 -13.72 -7.10 7.75
CA HIS A 138 -14.72 -6.10 7.35
C HIS A 138 -14.93 -6.07 5.83
N PRO A 139 -15.36 -7.17 5.19
CA PRO A 139 -15.58 -7.18 3.74
C PRO A 139 -16.69 -6.22 3.32
N ASP A 140 -17.61 -5.89 4.22
CA ASP A 140 -18.69 -4.92 4.02
C ASP A 140 -18.21 -3.48 3.84
N ARG A 141 -16.97 -3.16 4.23
CA ARG A 141 -16.36 -1.83 4.11
C ARG A 141 -15.50 -1.64 2.88
N VAL A 142 -15.28 -2.70 2.10
CA VAL A 142 -14.39 -2.70 0.92
C VAL A 142 -15.18 -3.02 -0.33
N SER A 143 -15.19 -2.12 -1.31
CA SER A 143 -15.84 -2.36 -2.60
C SER A 143 -14.96 -3.14 -3.57
N ARG A 144 -13.66 -2.86 -3.59
CA ARG A 144 -12.62 -3.57 -4.36
C ARG A 144 -11.29 -3.51 -3.61
N LEU A 145 -10.49 -4.59 -3.68
CA LEU A 145 -9.21 -4.73 -3.00
C LEU A 145 -8.07 -4.88 -4.02
N ALA A 146 -7.07 -4.00 -3.93
CA ALA A 146 -5.84 -4.11 -4.71
C ALA A 146 -4.65 -4.45 -3.79
N LEU A 147 -4.01 -5.59 -4.05
CA LEU A 147 -2.86 -6.12 -3.31
C LEU A 147 -1.61 -6.00 -4.19
N ASP A 148 -0.81 -4.95 -3.96
CA ASP A 148 0.42 -4.71 -4.70
C ASP A 148 1.64 -5.17 -3.91
N ALA A 149 2.62 -5.75 -4.61
CA ALA A 149 3.82 -6.29 -3.99
C ALA A 149 3.50 -7.19 -2.77
N PHE A 150 2.46 -7.99 -2.90
CA PHE A 150 1.89 -8.87 -1.87
C PHE A 150 2.73 -10.14 -1.69
N VAL A 151 2.70 -10.71 -0.50
CA VAL A 151 3.24 -12.04 -0.19
C VAL A 151 2.20 -12.82 0.61
N TRP A 152 2.03 -14.10 0.30
CA TRP A 152 1.08 -14.95 1.02
C TRP A 152 1.77 -15.88 2.01
N THR A 153 2.40 -16.96 1.55
CA THR A 153 3.14 -17.89 2.41
C THR A 153 4.62 -17.54 2.52
N GLY A 154 5.14 -16.79 1.54
CA GLY A 154 6.55 -16.46 1.39
C GLY A 154 7.37 -17.55 0.73
N GLU A 155 6.73 -18.61 0.20
CA GLU A 155 7.42 -19.61 -0.58
C GLU A 155 7.98 -18.99 -1.87
N GLY A 156 9.23 -19.35 -2.21
CA GLY A 156 9.91 -18.82 -3.38
C GLY A 156 10.32 -17.34 -3.29
N SER A 157 10.26 -16.72 -2.09
CA SER A 157 10.65 -15.31 -1.88
C SER A 157 12.15 -15.15 -1.60
N PRO A 158 12.97 -14.63 -2.53
CA PRO A 158 14.37 -14.34 -2.24
C PRO A 158 14.53 -13.26 -1.17
N THR A 159 13.64 -12.26 -1.13
CA THR A 159 13.66 -11.20 -0.13
C THR A 159 13.45 -11.75 1.29
N LEU A 160 12.52 -12.68 1.49
CA LEU A 160 12.29 -13.26 2.82
C LEU A 160 13.39 -14.21 3.24
N VAL A 161 14.02 -14.91 2.31
CA VAL A 161 15.21 -15.72 2.61
C VAL A 161 16.32 -14.86 3.22
N GLU A 162 16.63 -13.70 2.60
CA GLU A 162 17.65 -12.77 3.13
C GLU A 162 17.19 -12.12 4.44
N ARG A 163 15.92 -11.72 4.54
CA ARG A 163 15.38 -11.10 5.75
C ARG A 163 15.40 -12.04 6.96
N LYS A 164 15.14 -13.34 6.77
CA LYS A 164 15.22 -14.35 7.84
C LYS A 164 16.61 -14.44 8.46
N LYS A 165 17.69 -14.19 7.69
CA LYS A 165 19.06 -14.13 8.22
C LYS A 165 19.27 -12.99 9.21
N MET A 166 18.49 -11.91 9.06
CA MET A 166 18.54 -10.75 9.95
C MET A 166 17.62 -10.88 11.18
N LEU A 167 16.75 -11.89 11.21
CA LEU A 167 15.76 -12.07 12.27
C LEU A 167 16.34 -12.02 13.69
N PRO A 168 17.49 -12.65 14.00
CA PRO A 168 18.09 -12.56 15.35
C PRO A 168 18.44 -11.12 15.80
N LYS A 169 18.65 -10.20 14.86
CA LYS A 169 18.91 -8.78 15.14
C LYS A 169 17.62 -7.94 15.26
N LEU A 170 16.50 -8.47 14.80
CA LEU A 170 15.20 -7.78 14.80
C LEU A 170 14.34 -8.18 16.01
N VAL A 171 14.50 -9.40 16.51
CA VAL A 171 13.74 -9.89 17.67
C VAL A 171 14.15 -9.09 18.93
N GLY A 172 13.15 -8.57 19.65
CA GLY A 172 13.35 -7.73 20.82
C GLY A 172 13.69 -6.26 20.50
N VAL A 173 13.70 -5.88 19.21
CA VAL A 173 13.93 -4.49 18.78
C VAL A 173 12.64 -3.97 18.15
N ASN A 174 11.94 -3.05 18.83
CA ASN A 174 10.65 -2.53 18.36
C ASN A 174 10.78 -1.59 17.17
N ARG A 175 11.91 -0.89 17.03
CA ARG A 175 12.18 0.02 15.93
C ARG A 175 13.58 -0.24 15.35
N ARG A 176 13.70 -0.20 14.04
CA ARG A 176 14.97 -0.31 13.30
C ARG A 176 15.36 1.03 12.70
N PRO A 177 16.68 1.31 12.59
CA PRO A 177 17.16 2.52 11.91
C PRO A 177 16.63 2.64 10.48
N PHE A 178 16.38 3.87 10.09
CA PHE A 178 15.93 4.23 8.74
C PHE A 178 16.80 5.38 8.23
N ASN A 179 17.49 5.17 7.14
CA ASN A 179 18.44 6.12 6.56
C ASN A 179 18.46 6.01 5.03
N ARG A 180 19.24 6.85 4.37
CA ARG A 180 19.32 6.91 2.90
C ARG A 180 19.82 5.60 2.29
N GLU A 181 20.80 4.95 2.91
CA GLU A 181 21.35 3.68 2.43
C GLU A 181 20.30 2.57 2.48
N VAL A 182 19.49 2.52 3.53
CA VAL A 182 18.37 1.58 3.65
C VAL A 182 17.34 1.84 2.55
N ILE A 183 17.00 3.11 2.29
CA ILE A 183 16.07 3.47 1.21
C ILE A 183 16.62 3.03 -0.14
N GLN A 184 17.85 3.42 -0.48
CA GLN A 184 18.51 3.03 -1.72
C GLN A 184 18.51 1.51 -1.90
N SER A 185 18.84 0.75 -0.85
CA SER A 185 18.90 -0.70 -0.89
C SER A 185 17.57 -1.36 -1.26
N VAL A 186 16.43 -0.77 -0.94
CA VAL A 186 15.12 -1.28 -1.33
C VAL A 186 14.88 -1.13 -2.84
N PHE A 187 15.35 -0.01 -3.43
CA PHE A 187 15.24 0.20 -4.87
C PHE A 187 16.20 -0.67 -5.69
N ASP A 188 17.36 -0.97 -5.13
CA ASP A 188 18.42 -1.74 -5.82
C ASP A 188 18.31 -3.25 -5.61
N ARG A 189 17.64 -3.69 -4.54
CA ARG A 189 17.59 -5.08 -4.07
C ARG A 189 17.15 -6.06 -5.14
N ASP A 190 16.06 -5.78 -5.81
CA ASP A 190 15.43 -6.75 -6.74
C ASP A 190 15.97 -6.56 -8.17
N ARG A 191 16.05 -5.32 -8.63
CA ARG A 191 16.61 -4.97 -9.95
C ARG A 191 17.08 -3.52 -9.96
N PRO A 192 18.38 -3.23 -9.88
CA PRO A 192 18.91 -1.88 -9.99
C PRO A 192 18.51 -1.21 -11.32
N GLY A 193 18.22 0.10 -11.26
CA GLY A 193 17.89 0.92 -12.44
C GLY A 193 16.42 0.86 -12.88
N THR A 194 15.55 0.19 -12.15
CA THR A 194 14.09 0.24 -12.40
C THR A 194 13.44 1.53 -11.90
N ALA A 195 14.09 2.26 -11.00
CA ALA A 195 13.74 3.62 -10.59
C ALA A 195 14.90 4.57 -10.91
N ASP A 196 14.60 5.81 -11.31
CA ASP A 196 15.63 6.81 -11.55
C ASP A 196 16.14 7.42 -10.24
N GLN A 197 17.43 7.86 -10.22
CA GLN A 197 18.07 8.35 -9.01
C GLN A 197 17.42 9.64 -8.48
N LYS A 198 16.95 10.53 -9.36
CA LYS A 198 16.24 11.76 -8.94
C LYS A 198 14.98 11.44 -8.15
N MET A 199 14.25 10.38 -8.57
CA MET A 199 13.08 9.89 -7.85
C MET A 199 13.48 9.31 -6.47
N ILE A 200 14.54 8.50 -6.43
CA ILE A 200 15.03 7.88 -5.19
C ILE A 200 15.47 8.95 -4.20
N ASP A 201 16.22 9.96 -4.66
CA ASP A 201 16.70 11.05 -3.81
C ASP A 201 15.55 11.89 -3.26
N ALA A 202 14.60 12.30 -4.09
CA ALA A 202 13.42 13.05 -3.66
C ALA A 202 12.58 12.24 -2.64
N PHE A 203 12.43 10.93 -2.88
CA PHE A 203 11.74 10.02 -1.97
C PHE A 203 12.47 9.89 -0.63
N ALA A 204 13.79 9.79 -0.66
CA ALA A 204 14.61 9.71 0.54
C ALA A 204 14.53 10.99 1.36
N ASP A 205 14.63 12.16 0.73
CA ASP A 205 14.52 13.46 1.39
C ASP A 205 13.16 13.60 2.08
N ALA A 206 12.08 13.30 1.38
CA ALA A 206 10.73 13.39 1.93
C ALA A 206 10.48 12.40 3.08
N SER A 207 11.01 11.17 2.97
CA SER A 207 10.83 10.13 3.98
C SER A 207 11.64 10.42 5.25
N LEU A 208 12.90 10.85 5.11
CA LEU A 208 13.79 11.14 6.23
C LEU A 208 13.44 12.45 6.97
N ALA A 209 12.67 13.33 6.35
CA ALA A 209 12.08 14.49 7.02
C ALA A 209 11.02 14.08 8.07
N LEU A 210 10.48 12.88 7.98
CA LEU A 210 9.40 12.38 8.85
C LEU A 210 9.84 11.27 9.81
N ASP A 211 10.78 10.42 9.41
CA ASP A 211 11.20 9.23 10.15
C ASP A 211 12.72 9.04 10.11
N ASP A 212 13.33 8.76 11.28
CA ASP A 212 14.71 8.29 11.44
C ASP A 212 14.78 6.80 11.79
N SER A 213 13.65 6.23 12.16
CA SER A 213 13.48 4.84 12.52
C SER A 213 12.04 4.40 12.21
N VAL A 214 11.84 3.11 11.96
CA VAL A 214 10.52 2.53 11.66
C VAL A 214 10.29 1.22 12.42
N PRO A 215 9.04 0.86 12.73
CA PRO A 215 8.72 -0.38 13.44
C PRO A 215 9.26 -1.64 12.74
N THR A 216 9.64 -2.65 13.53
CA THR A 216 10.17 -3.95 13.06
C THR A 216 9.13 -5.03 12.90
N GLY A 217 7.98 -4.92 13.55
CA GLY A 217 7.02 -6.00 13.73
C GLY A 217 6.54 -6.64 12.43
N THR A 218 6.26 -5.84 11.40
CA THR A 218 5.85 -6.40 10.10
C THR A 218 6.94 -7.24 9.44
N TYR A 219 8.23 -6.93 9.66
CA TYR A 219 9.34 -7.77 9.19
C TYR A 219 9.40 -9.10 9.94
N ILE A 220 9.19 -9.06 11.26
CA ILE A 220 9.13 -10.26 12.10
C ILE A 220 7.94 -11.13 11.67
N ASP A 221 6.75 -10.53 11.51
CA ASP A 221 5.55 -11.25 11.10
C ASP A 221 5.73 -11.95 9.75
N MET A 222 6.28 -11.26 8.74
CA MET A 222 6.55 -11.87 7.43
C MET A 222 7.61 -12.99 7.49
N CYS A 223 8.51 -12.96 8.46
CA CYS A 223 9.51 -14.03 8.61
C CYS A 223 9.02 -15.24 9.42
N THR A 224 8.00 -15.07 10.28
CA THR A 224 7.66 -16.06 11.32
C THR A 224 6.20 -16.49 11.34
N LYS A 225 5.27 -15.70 10.76
CA LYS A 225 3.83 -15.92 10.91
C LYS A 225 3.06 -16.16 9.61
N LEU A 226 3.71 -16.10 8.44
CA LEU A 226 2.99 -16.37 7.18
C LEU A 226 2.57 -17.84 7.08
N PRO A 227 1.36 -18.13 6.51
CA PRO A 227 0.41 -17.17 5.98
C PRO A 227 -0.47 -16.54 7.08
N LEU A 228 -0.67 -15.21 6.99
CA LEU A 228 -1.58 -14.46 7.88
C LEU A 228 -2.99 -14.36 7.29
N ILE A 229 -3.13 -14.58 6.00
CA ILE A 229 -4.34 -14.34 5.23
C ILE A 229 -4.92 -15.67 4.75
N ASP A 230 -6.21 -15.88 5.01
CA ASP A 230 -6.98 -16.96 4.42
C ASP A 230 -7.68 -16.45 3.15
N PRO A 231 -7.27 -16.86 1.94
CA PRO A 231 -7.84 -16.39 0.69
C PRO A 231 -9.35 -16.66 0.60
N LEU A 232 -9.87 -17.71 1.24
CA LEU A 232 -11.30 -18.04 1.22
C LEU A 232 -12.18 -17.01 1.96
N LYS A 233 -11.57 -16.17 2.80
CA LYS A 233 -12.25 -15.08 3.51
C LYS A 233 -12.23 -13.74 2.77
N ILE A 234 -11.50 -13.65 1.65
CA ILE A 234 -11.49 -12.46 0.80
C ILE A 234 -12.60 -12.60 -0.23
N THR A 235 -13.78 -12.11 0.11
CA THR A 235 -14.99 -12.27 -0.70
C THR A 235 -15.28 -11.11 -1.67
N VAL A 236 -14.50 -10.03 -1.58
CA VAL A 236 -14.66 -8.85 -2.43
C VAL A 236 -13.88 -9.00 -3.74
N PRO A 237 -14.24 -8.25 -4.81
CA PRO A 237 -13.42 -8.15 -6.02
C PRO A 237 -11.97 -7.81 -5.70
N THR A 238 -11.02 -8.59 -6.23
CA THR A 238 -9.62 -8.47 -5.82
C THR A 238 -8.66 -8.53 -7.01
N ILE A 239 -7.69 -7.60 -7.06
CA ILE A 239 -6.54 -7.69 -7.97
C ILE A 239 -5.26 -7.95 -7.17
N ILE A 240 -4.43 -8.87 -7.69
CA ILE A 240 -3.03 -9.05 -7.26
C ILE A 240 -2.16 -8.38 -8.31
N MET A 241 -1.38 -7.38 -7.89
CA MET A 241 -0.45 -6.65 -8.72
C MET A 241 0.98 -7.02 -8.32
N ARG A 242 1.79 -7.45 -9.28
CA ARG A 242 3.17 -7.90 -9.05
C ARG A 242 4.12 -7.25 -10.05
N GLY A 243 5.15 -6.59 -9.55
CA GLY A 243 6.27 -6.16 -10.40
C GLY A 243 7.02 -7.38 -10.97
N GLU A 244 7.44 -7.32 -12.24
CA GLU A 244 8.23 -8.38 -12.91
C GLU A 244 9.42 -8.83 -12.04
N PHE A 245 10.12 -7.85 -11.45
CA PHE A 245 11.34 -8.08 -10.68
C PHE A 245 11.10 -8.11 -9.15
N ASP A 246 9.86 -8.00 -8.67
CA ASP A 246 9.60 -7.98 -7.24
C ASP A 246 9.94 -9.34 -6.58
N GLY A 247 10.94 -9.31 -5.71
CA GLY A 247 11.43 -10.49 -4.98
C GLY A 247 10.72 -10.82 -3.68
N ILE A 248 9.64 -10.09 -3.33
CA ILE A 248 8.94 -10.33 -2.05
C ILE A 248 8.17 -11.64 -2.02
N ALA A 249 7.72 -12.13 -3.16
CA ALA A 249 6.97 -13.39 -3.30
C ALA A 249 7.36 -14.17 -4.55
N GLY A 250 7.29 -15.49 -4.48
CA GLY A 250 7.29 -16.37 -5.65
C GLY A 250 6.01 -16.17 -6.47
N VAL A 251 6.10 -16.34 -7.79
CA VAL A 251 4.93 -16.23 -8.67
C VAL A 251 3.91 -17.33 -8.34
N ASP A 252 4.37 -18.55 -8.09
CA ASP A 252 3.51 -19.70 -7.79
C ASP A 252 2.75 -19.50 -6.46
N ASP A 253 3.39 -18.88 -5.45
CA ASP A 253 2.75 -18.52 -4.18
C ASP A 253 1.53 -17.60 -4.42
N LEU A 254 1.69 -16.59 -5.28
CA LEU A 254 0.63 -15.65 -5.61
C LEU A 254 -0.45 -16.24 -6.53
N ILE A 255 -0.08 -17.10 -7.47
CA ILE A 255 -1.04 -17.82 -8.33
C ILE A 255 -1.91 -18.76 -7.50
N GLU A 256 -1.33 -19.46 -6.52
CA GLU A 256 -2.12 -20.33 -5.64
C GLU A 256 -3.05 -19.52 -4.75
N PHE A 257 -2.61 -18.38 -4.20
CA PHE A 257 -3.51 -17.45 -3.51
C PHE A 257 -4.66 -17.00 -4.41
N PHE A 258 -4.35 -16.54 -5.63
CA PHE A 258 -5.34 -16.10 -6.63
C PHE A 258 -6.36 -17.19 -6.96
N ARG A 259 -5.92 -18.43 -7.13
CA ARG A 259 -6.81 -19.56 -7.43
C ARG A 259 -7.84 -19.78 -6.32
N ARG A 260 -7.46 -19.59 -5.05
CA ARG A 260 -8.31 -19.81 -3.88
C ARG A 260 -9.28 -18.67 -3.59
N LEU A 261 -9.10 -17.49 -4.17
CA LEU A 261 -10.05 -16.39 -3.99
C LEU A 261 -11.45 -16.82 -4.49
N PRO A 262 -12.52 -16.71 -3.66
CA PRO A 262 -13.85 -17.20 -4.00
C PRO A 262 -14.58 -16.29 -4.99
N ASN A 263 -14.31 -14.99 -5.00
CA ASN A 263 -14.95 -14.04 -5.90
C ASN A 263 -14.48 -14.26 -7.35
N THR A 264 -15.40 -14.32 -8.30
CA THR A 264 -15.10 -14.49 -9.72
C THR A 264 -14.56 -13.22 -10.39
N ASP A 265 -14.86 -12.04 -9.84
CA ASP A 265 -14.23 -10.77 -10.23
C ASP A 265 -12.85 -10.66 -9.54
N LYS A 266 -11.89 -11.38 -10.08
CA LYS A 266 -10.51 -11.42 -9.59
C LYS A 266 -9.51 -11.31 -10.73
N HIS A 267 -8.43 -10.58 -10.49
CA HIS A 267 -7.41 -10.26 -11.48
C HIS A 267 -6.02 -10.58 -10.96
N PHE A 268 -5.13 -10.94 -11.88
CA PHE A 268 -3.70 -11.11 -11.59
C PHE A 268 -2.91 -10.36 -12.68
N ALA A 269 -2.11 -9.37 -12.29
CA ALA A 269 -1.34 -8.55 -13.20
C ALA A 269 0.16 -8.62 -12.87
N VAL A 270 0.97 -8.98 -13.87
CA VAL A 270 2.42 -8.82 -13.81
C VAL A 270 2.80 -7.54 -14.56
N MET A 271 3.51 -6.64 -13.89
CA MET A 271 3.85 -5.33 -14.42
C MET A 271 5.31 -5.33 -14.94
N PRO A 272 5.52 -5.24 -16.27
CA PRO A 272 6.85 -5.34 -16.86
C PRO A 272 7.75 -4.17 -16.44
N GLY A 273 9.02 -4.44 -16.17
CA GLY A 273 10.02 -3.45 -15.79
C GLY A 273 9.81 -2.83 -14.41
N VAL A 274 8.95 -3.40 -13.57
CA VAL A 274 8.62 -2.91 -12.21
C VAL A 274 9.24 -3.82 -11.17
N ALA A 275 9.85 -3.23 -10.13
CA ALA A 275 10.32 -3.90 -8.92
C ALA A 275 9.39 -3.60 -7.73
N HIS A 276 9.86 -3.78 -6.49
CA HIS A 276 9.02 -3.75 -5.29
C HIS A 276 8.26 -2.43 -5.03
N ALA A 277 8.88 -1.28 -5.26
CA ALA A 277 8.27 0.03 -4.99
C ALA A 277 7.51 0.55 -6.22
N SER A 278 6.37 -0.05 -6.55
CA SER A 278 5.66 0.08 -7.83
C SER A 278 5.45 1.52 -8.32
N PHE A 279 4.99 2.42 -7.46
CA PHE A 279 4.69 3.81 -7.85
C PHE A 279 5.92 4.68 -8.04
N GLN A 280 7.07 4.29 -7.49
CA GLN A 280 8.34 5.00 -7.61
C GLN A 280 9.19 4.52 -8.79
N GLN A 281 8.77 3.47 -9.50
CA GLN A 281 9.50 2.92 -10.64
C GLN A 281 9.38 3.80 -11.89
N THR A 282 10.26 3.62 -12.87
CA THR A 282 10.20 4.32 -14.15
C THR A 282 8.87 4.04 -14.88
N ASN A 283 8.36 2.82 -14.78
CA ASN A 283 7.12 2.38 -15.41
C ASN A 283 5.85 2.64 -14.54
N TYR A 284 5.88 3.63 -13.63
CA TYR A 284 4.79 3.92 -12.70
C TYR A 284 3.43 4.22 -13.37
N LEU A 285 3.42 4.85 -14.55
CA LEU A 285 2.16 5.12 -15.26
C LEU A 285 1.46 3.83 -15.72
N LEU A 286 2.22 2.80 -16.08
CA LEU A 286 1.67 1.47 -16.36
C LEU A 286 1.02 0.89 -15.10
N VAL A 287 1.64 1.07 -13.93
CA VAL A 287 1.06 0.63 -12.65
C VAL A 287 -0.26 1.35 -12.37
N TYR A 288 -0.31 2.66 -12.64
CA TYR A 288 -1.53 3.46 -12.49
C TYR A 288 -2.64 2.98 -13.43
N ASP A 289 -2.31 2.67 -14.69
CA ASP A 289 -3.30 2.19 -15.66
C ASP A 289 -3.89 0.83 -15.26
N VAL A 290 -3.07 -0.09 -14.76
CA VAL A 290 -3.54 -1.38 -14.23
C VAL A 290 -4.50 -1.16 -13.05
N LEU A 291 -4.13 -0.33 -12.09
CA LEU A 291 -4.95 -0.04 -10.91
C LEU A 291 -6.23 0.72 -11.29
N TYR A 292 -6.12 1.71 -12.18
CA TYR A 292 -7.26 2.47 -12.68
C TYR A 292 -8.26 1.57 -13.39
N SER A 293 -7.81 0.70 -14.29
CA SER A 293 -8.67 -0.25 -15.03
C SER A 293 -9.44 -1.15 -14.06
N PHE A 294 -8.83 -1.58 -12.97
CA PHE A 294 -9.49 -2.40 -11.96
C PHE A 294 -10.50 -1.61 -11.12
N PHE A 295 -10.16 -0.39 -10.67
CA PHE A 295 -11.06 0.41 -9.84
C PHE A 295 -12.22 1.04 -10.64
N HIS A 296 -12.03 1.28 -11.94
CA HIS A 296 -13.02 1.88 -12.84
C HIS A 296 -13.89 0.84 -13.57
N GLN A 297 -13.74 -0.43 -13.24
CA GLN A 297 -14.46 -1.50 -13.89
C GLN A 297 -15.97 -1.43 -13.65
N TYR A 298 -16.76 -1.58 -14.70
CA TYR A 298 -18.21 -1.72 -14.60
C TYR A 298 -18.58 -3.03 -13.90
N PRO A 299 -19.65 -3.06 -13.07
CA PRO A 299 -20.12 -4.29 -12.49
C PRO A 299 -20.58 -5.26 -13.60
N ALA A 300 -20.37 -6.55 -13.38
CA ALA A 300 -20.86 -7.56 -14.30
C ALA A 300 -22.40 -7.59 -14.30
N GLU A 301 -23.01 -7.54 -15.48
CA GLU A 301 -24.48 -7.62 -15.63
C GLU A 301 -24.99 -9.06 -15.54
N PHE A 302 -24.17 -10.03 -15.98
CA PHE A 302 -24.49 -11.46 -15.88
C PHE A 302 -23.58 -12.13 -14.86
N LEU A 303 -24.20 -12.70 -13.84
CA LEU A 303 -23.53 -13.59 -12.88
C LEU A 303 -24.23 -14.94 -12.94
N ALA A 304 -23.47 -16.01 -13.22
CA ALA A 304 -24.01 -17.37 -13.13
C ALA A 304 -24.48 -17.63 -11.70
N GLN A 305 -25.73 -18.12 -11.58
CA GLN A 305 -26.33 -18.50 -10.30
C GLN A 305 -25.70 -19.78 -9.77
#